data_6f4e05a90126b6dde6c5f90b50e62445
#
_entry.id   6f4e05a90126b6dde6c5f90b50e62445
#
_cell.length_a   1.000
_cell.length_b   1.000
_cell.length_c   1.000
_cell.angle_alpha   90.00
_cell.angle_beta   90.00
_cell.angle_gamma   90.00
#
_symmetry.space_group_name_H-M   'P 1'
#
loop_
_entity.id
_entity.type
_entity.pdbx_description
1 polymer ?
#
loop_
_entity_poly.entity_id
_entity_poly.type
_entity_poly.pdbx_seq_one_letter_code
_entity_poly.pdbx_strand_id
1 'polypeptide(L)'
;MFMHKDDVARYPKCARLLQRVPGAISGTKIYDAFIEACTMDEQEDAAKARRIAVGEGLRWAVGPMVEPVPGLLKAPVQGEMTEACGFFPAFFRPFDRVLVTDIWFKGYEFGLASDQEAAAHRLVRTTLHELVHWVREMAGASDQVLVGGLIRGHYEEAGHYFEMKAFGTPNVCTDADLLDAQMTTVMP
;
A
#
# COMPACT_ATOMS: atom_id res chain seq x y z
N MET A 1 -6.47 -4.44 -8.30
CA MET A 1 -5.31 -5.24 -7.79
C MET A 1 -5.57 -6.73 -7.94
N PHE A 2 -4.53 -7.56 -7.94
CA PHE A 2 -4.62 -9.03 -7.95
C PHE A 2 -3.30 -9.62 -7.41
N MET A 3 -3.23 -10.92 -7.21
CA MET A 3 -1.98 -11.63 -6.88
C MET A 3 -1.68 -12.67 -7.96
N HIS A 4 -0.39 -12.96 -8.18
CA HIS A 4 0.00 -14.04 -9.08
C HIS A 4 -0.56 -15.39 -8.57
N LYS A 5 -0.90 -16.31 -9.47
CA LYS A 5 -1.51 -17.61 -9.10
C LYS A 5 -0.67 -18.41 -8.09
N ASP A 6 0.65 -18.35 -8.20
CA ASP A 6 1.55 -19.07 -7.30
C ASP A 6 1.56 -18.43 -5.90
N ASP A 7 1.43 -17.10 -5.81
CA ASP A 7 1.29 -16.39 -4.54
C ASP A 7 -0.09 -16.61 -3.92
N VAL A 8 -1.15 -16.71 -4.72
CA VAL A 8 -2.48 -17.12 -4.25
C VAL A 8 -2.44 -18.52 -3.66
N ALA A 9 -1.72 -19.45 -4.29
CA ALA A 9 -1.55 -20.80 -3.77
C ALA A 9 -0.73 -20.82 -2.48
N ARG A 10 0.29 -19.97 -2.37
CA ARG A 10 1.17 -19.86 -1.18
C ARG A 10 0.51 -19.11 -0.02
N TYR A 11 -0.28 -18.08 -0.31
CA TYR A 11 -0.90 -17.18 0.66
C TYR A 11 -2.42 -17.04 0.45
N PRO A 12 -3.21 -18.12 0.55
CA PRO A 12 -4.64 -18.10 0.21
C PRO A 12 -5.49 -17.23 1.14
N LYS A 13 -5.12 -17.08 2.43
CA LYS A 13 -5.84 -16.15 3.33
C LYS A 13 -5.58 -14.71 2.92
N CYS A 14 -4.32 -14.36 2.60
CA CYS A 14 -3.94 -13.02 2.15
C CYS A 14 -4.68 -12.64 0.86
N ALA A 15 -4.74 -13.55 -0.12
CA ALA A 15 -5.48 -13.33 -1.35
C ALA A 15 -6.96 -13.04 -1.08
N ARG A 16 -7.62 -13.82 -0.21
CA ARG A 16 -9.01 -13.57 0.18
C ARG A 16 -9.19 -12.25 0.94
N LEU A 17 -8.22 -11.88 1.79
CA LEU A 17 -8.23 -10.59 2.49
C LEU A 17 -8.20 -9.44 1.48
N LEU A 18 -7.19 -9.41 0.62
CA LEU A 18 -7.02 -8.35 -0.38
C LEU A 18 -8.21 -8.26 -1.34
N GLN A 19 -8.80 -9.40 -1.73
CA GLN A 19 -10.01 -9.43 -2.56
C GLN A 19 -11.21 -8.73 -1.89
N ARG A 20 -11.30 -8.76 -0.56
CA ARG A 20 -12.40 -8.15 0.21
C ARG A 20 -12.18 -6.68 0.52
N VAL A 21 -10.94 -6.18 0.45
CA VAL A 21 -10.59 -4.79 0.80
C VAL A 21 -11.49 -3.77 0.11
N PRO A 22 -11.74 -3.81 -1.21
CA PRO A 22 -12.55 -2.79 -1.88
C PRO A 22 -13.96 -2.67 -1.30
N GLY A 23 -14.60 -3.80 -1.01
CA GLY A 23 -15.92 -3.81 -0.39
C GLY A 23 -15.90 -3.39 1.08
N ALA A 24 -14.87 -3.79 1.82
CA ALA A 24 -14.75 -3.48 3.25
C ALA A 24 -14.49 -2.00 3.53
N ILE A 25 -13.73 -1.32 2.68
CA ILE A 25 -13.43 0.11 2.85
C ILE A 25 -14.48 1.03 2.24
N SER A 26 -15.34 0.53 1.34
CA SER A 26 -16.35 1.33 0.64
C SER A 26 -17.25 2.08 1.62
N GLY A 27 -17.40 3.39 1.43
CA GLY A 27 -18.19 4.26 2.30
C GLY A 27 -17.58 4.53 3.68
N THR A 28 -16.32 4.22 3.88
CA THR A 28 -15.58 4.51 5.12
C THR A 28 -14.59 5.66 4.93
N LYS A 29 -14.11 6.23 6.06
CA LYS A 29 -13.06 7.25 6.04
C LYS A 29 -11.77 6.77 5.34
N ILE A 30 -11.48 5.47 5.33
CA ILE A 30 -10.32 4.90 4.63
C ILE A 30 -10.48 5.07 3.13
N TYR A 31 -11.67 4.80 2.60
CA TYR A 31 -11.98 5.02 1.19
C TYR A 31 -11.87 6.49 0.80
N ASP A 32 -12.45 7.38 1.62
CA ASP A 32 -12.42 8.82 1.36
C ASP A 32 -10.97 9.34 1.37
N ALA A 33 -10.15 8.92 2.36
CA ALA A 33 -8.74 9.26 2.43
C ALA A 33 -7.94 8.72 1.23
N PHE A 34 -8.25 7.49 0.77
CA PHE A 34 -7.62 6.91 -0.41
C PHE A 34 -7.92 7.72 -1.68
N ILE A 35 -9.19 8.05 -1.89
CA ILE A 35 -9.59 8.88 -3.05
C ILE A 35 -8.97 10.28 -2.96
N GLU A 36 -8.99 10.90 -1.78
CA GLU A 36 -8.36 12.21 -1.55
C GLU A 36 -6.88 12.19 -1.91
N ALA A 37 -6.11 11.23 -1.37
CA ALA A 37 -4.69 11.09 -1.66
C ALA A 37 -4.39 10.85 -3.15
N CYS A 38 -5.22 10.07 -3.83
CA CYS A 38 -5.09 9.82 -5.26
C CYS A 38 -5.39 11.04 -6.13
N THR A 39 -6.26 11.96 -5.66
CA THR A 39 -6.81 13.07 -6.47
C THR A 39 -6.39 14.46 -5.99
N MET A 40 -5.69 14.53 -4.85
CA MET A 40 -5.22 15.80 -4.29
C MET A 40 -4.13 16.38 -5.16
N ASP A 41 -4.15 17.65 -5.37
CA ASP A 41 -3.23 18.61 -5.94
C ASP A 41 -3.84 19.43 -7.07
N GLU A 42 -3.02 20.32 -7.59
CA GLU A 42 -3.23 21.17 -8.74
C GLU A 42 -3.46 20.42 -10.07
N GLN A 43 -4.02 19.20 -10.01
CA GLN A 43 -4.07 18.35 -11.18
C GLN A 43 -5.26 18.68 -12.05
N GLU A 44 -4.93 19.02 -13.28
CA GLU A 44 -5.89 19.09 -14.38
C GLU A 44 -6.68 17.78 -14.57
N ASP A 45 -6.20 16.66 -13.97
CA ASP A 45 -6.72 15.30 -14.18
C ASP A 45 -7.20 14.56 -12.93
N ALA A 46 -7.63 15.26 -11.87
CA ALA A 46 -8.22 14.62 -10.68
C ALA A 46 -9.36 13.63 -11.01
N ALA A 47 -10.16 13.95 -12.05
CA ALA A 47 -11.20 13.04 -12.53
C ALA A 47 -10.63 11.76 -13.15
N LYS A 48 -9.49 11.83 -13.82
CA LYS A 48 -8.78 10.64 -14.35
C LYS A 48 -8.21 9.81 -13.21
N ALA A 49 -7.53 10.44 -12.24
CA ALA A 49 -7.01 9.77 -11.05
C ALA A 49 -8.12 9.05 -10.29
N ARG A 50 -9.28 9.68 -10.08
CA ARG A 50 -10.43 9.07 -9.43
C ARG A 50 -10.96 7.85 -10.20
N ARG A 51 -11.07 7.93 -11.53
CA ARG A 51 -11.51 6.78 -12.34
C ARG A 51 -10.53 5.60 -12.21
N ILE A 52 -9.24 5.89 -12.27
CA ILE A 52 -8.20 4.85 -12.10
C ILE A 52 -8.27 4.25 -10.69
N ALA A 53 -8.35 5.09 -9.65
CA ALA A 53 -8.41 4.62 -8.26
C ALA A 53 -9.57 3.64 -8.03
N VAL A 54 -10.78 4.02 -8.45
CA VAL A 54 -12.00 3.23 -8.25
C VAL A 54 -12.15 2.11 -9.28
N GLY A 55 -11.87 2.40 -10.55
CA GLY A 55 -12.12 1.47 -11.66
C GLY A 55 -11.08 0.37 -11.79
N GLU A 56 -9.84 0.67 -11.48
CA GLU A 56 -8.70 -0.23 -11.71
C GLU A 56 -7.92 -0.53 -10.42
N GLY A 57 -7.48 0.49 -9.68
CA GLY A 57 -6.61 0.33 -8.52
C GLY A 57 -7.21 -0.60 -7.46
N LEU A 58 -8.41 -0.29 -6.98
CA LEU A 58 -9.10 -1.08 -5.96
C LEU A 58 -9.76 -2.35 -6.50
N ARG A 59 -10.05 -2.42 -7.80
CA ARG A 59 -10.81 -3.54 -8.35
C ARG A 59 -9.97 -4.80 -8.44
N TRP A 60 -10.44 -5.89 -7.81
CA TRP A 60 -9.78 -7.20 -7.93
C TRP A 60 -9.73 -7.68 -9.39
N ALA A 61 -8.59 -8.26 -9.77
CA ALA A 61 -8.26 -8.78 -11.10
C ALA A 61 -8.15 -7.72 -12.23
N VAL A 62 -8.16 -6.42 -11.91
CA VAL A 62 -8.05 -5.35 -12.92
C VAL A 62 -6.84 -4.45 -12.68
N GLY A 63 -6.55 -4.08 -11.45
CA GLY A 63 -5.44 -3.19 -11.07
C GLY A 63 -4.08 -3.89 -11.05
N PRO A 64 -3.07 -3.26 -10.42
CA PRO A 64 -1.72 -3.80 -10.37
C PRO A 64 -1.67 -5.12 -9.61
N MET A 65 -0.68 -5.92 -9.92
CA MET A 65 -0.34 -7.13 -9.17
C MET A 65 0.27 -6.76 -7.82
N VAL A 66 -0.27 -7.31 -6.75
CA VAL A 66 0.36 -7.25 -5.42
C VAL A 66 1.33 -8.41 -5.31
N GLU A 67 2.61 -8.11 -5.26
CA GLU A 67 3.70 -9.11 -5.25
C GLU A 67 4.35 -9.15 -3.87
N PRO A 68 4.30 -10.31 -3.16
CA PRO A 68 5.05 -10.51 -1.94
C PRO A 68 6.55 -10.64 -2.24
N VAL A 69 7.38 -9.81 -1.62
CA VAL A 69 8.83 -9.79 -1.81
C VAL A 69 9.53 -10.20 -0.51
N PRO A 70 10.52 -11.09 -0.56
CA PRO A 70 11.22 -11.56 0.63
C PRO A 70 11.92 -10.43 1.39
N GLY A 71 11.66 -10.34 2.69
CA GLY A 71 12.33 -9.41 3.60
C GLY A 71 11.91 -7.95 3.43
N LEU A 72 12.75 -7.03 3.91
CA LEU A 72 12.54 -5.61 3.72
C LEU A 72 12.95 -5.18 2.33
N LEU A 73 12.11 -4.34 1.76
CA LEU A 73 12.40 -3.66 0.51
C LEU A 73 13.38 -2.51 0.77
N LYS A 74 14.22 -2.20 -0.21
CA LYS A 74 15.03 -1.00 -0.20
C LYS A 74 14.45 -0.02 -1.22
N ALA A 75 13.90 1.07 -0.74
CA ALA A 75 13.34 2.13 -1.55
C ALA A 75 14.26 3.37 -1.54
N PRO A 76 14.46 4.04 -2.67
CA PRO A 76 15.17 5.30 -2.71
C PRO A 76 14.30 6.42 -2.13
N VAL A 77 14.67 6.97 -0.99
CA VAL A 77 14.04 8.12 -0.37
C VAL A 77 15.07 9.25 -0.29
N GLN A 78 14.81 10.38 -0.96
CA GLN A 78 15.70 11.54 -1.01
C GLN A 78 17.17 11.23 -1.37
N GLY A 79 17.38 10.20 -2.22
CA GLY A 79 18.72 9.80 -2.67
C GLY A 79 19.42 8.78 -1.77
N GLU A 80 18.83 8.40 -0.66
CA GLU A 80 19.29 7.32 0.20
C GLU A 80 18.41 6.08 0.05
N MET A 81 19.00 4.89 0.19
CA MET A 81 18.26 3.62 0.19
C MET A 81 17.77 3.34 1.61
N THR A 82 16.48 3.50 1.84
CA THR A 82 15.83 3.24 3.12
C THR A 82 15.05 1.93 3.10
N GLU A 83 14.89 1.34 4.26
CA GLU A 83 14.05 0.16 4.42
C GLU A 83 12.56 0.53 4.33
N ALA A 84 11.79 -0.25 3.56
CA ALA A 84 10.37 -0.03 3.31
C ALA A 84 9.59 -1.34 3.39
N CYS A 85 8.34 -1.27 3.83
CA CYS A 85 7.42 -2.40 3.85
C CYS A 85 6.71 -2.63 2.53
N GLY A 86 6.62 -1.61 1.71
CA GLY A 86 6.06 -1.62 0.38
C GLY A 86 6.91 -0.77 -0.56
N PHE A 87 6.73 -0.97 -1.83
CA PHE A 87 7.37 -0.18 -2.87
C PHE A 87 6.59 -0.27 -4.17
N PHE A 88 6.27 0.89 -4.73
CA PHE A 88 5.80 0.98 -6.11
C PHE A 88 7.00 1.29 -7.02
N PRO A 89 7.39 0.38 -7.94
CA PRO A 89 8.58 0.56 -8.76
C PRO A 89 8.32 1.47 -9.97
N ALA A 90 8.04 2.76 -9.75
CA ALA A 90 7.72 3.74 -10.80
C ALA A 90 8.77 3.82 -11.92
N PHE A 91 10.03 3.47 -11.62
CA PHE A 91 11.12 3.48 -12.59
C PHE A 91 11.24 2.21 -13.44
N PHE A 92 10.49 1.14 -13.10
CA PHE A 92 10.55 -0.14 -13.81
C PHE A 92 9.25 -0.37 -14.58
N ARG A 93 9.30 -0.32 -15.89
CA ARG A 93 8.16 -0.72 -16.72
C ARG A 93 8.13 -2.23 -16.91
N PRO A 94 6.95 -2.87 -16.99
CA PRO A 94 5.62 -2.25 -16.94
C PRO A 94 5.19 -1.90 -15.51
N PHE A 95 4.42 -0.81 -15.36
CA PHE A 95 3.81 -0.38 -14.08
C PHE A 95 2.63 -1.30 -13.72
N ASP A 96 2.89 -2.58 -13.56
CA ASP A 96 1.86 -3.60 -13.41
C ASP A 96 1.79 -4.18 -12.00
N ARG A 97 2.67 -3.72 -11.09
CA ARG A 97 2.78 -4.31 -9.75
C ARG A 97 3.05 -3.29 -8.65
N VAL A 98 2.65 -3.64 -7.45
CA VAL A 98 3.09 -3.05 -6.19
C VAL A 98 3.78 -4.14 -5.38
N LEU A 99 4.93 -3.82 -4.80
CA LEU A 99 5.74 -4.75 -4.02
C LEU A 99 5.41 -4.57 -2.54
N VAL A 100 5.21 -5.65 -1.82
CA VAL A 100 4.93 -5.63 -0.38
C VAL A 100 5.78 -6.69 0.29
N THR A 101 6.40 -6.38 1.43
CA THR A 101 7.20 -7.36 2.18
C THR A 101 6.40 -8.63 2.47
N ASP A 102 7.00 -9.79 2.26
CA ASP A 102 6.37 -11.07 2.53
C ASP A 102 6.21 -11.35 4.05
N ILE A 103 6.81 -10.53 4.89
CA ILE A 103 6.68 -10.62 6.36
C ILE A 103 5.20 -10.50 6.77
N TRP A 104 4.47 -9.53 6.20
CA TRP A 104 3.04 -9.37 6.49
C TRP A 104 2.20 -10.52 5.94
N PHE A 105 2.57 -11.06 4.76
CA PHE A 105 1.91 -12.23 4.20
C PHE A 105 2.11 -13.45 5.10
N LYS A 106 3.35 -13.72 5.52
CA LYS A 106 3.67 -14.84 6.40
C LYS A 106 3.01 -14.70 7.77
N GLY A 107 3.06 -13.50 8.36
CA GLY A 107 2.42 -13.21 9.65
C GLY A 107 0.92 -13.47 9.62
N TYR A 108 0.21 -13.03 8.59
CA TYR A 108 -1.22 -13.27 8.47
C TYR A 108 -1.56 -14.72 8.07
N GLU A 109 -0.78 -15.34 7.18
CA GLU A 109 -1.07 -16.70 6.70
C GLU A 109 -0.78 -17.75 7.75
N PHE A 110 0.38 -17.65 8.45
CA PHE A 110 0.97 -18.69 9.28
C PHE A 110 1.23 -18.29 10.73
N GLY A 111 1.09 -17.00 11.06
CA GLY A 111 1.35 -16.50 12.43
C GLY A 111 0.32 -16.97 13.45
N LEU A 112 0.62 -16.72 14.72
CA LEU A 112 -0.30 -16.97 15.83
C LEU A 112 -1.57 -16.10 15.67
N ALA A 113 -2.70 -16.56 16.20
CA ALA A 113 -3.97 -15.86 16.08
C ALA A 113 -3.92 -14.42 16.62
N SER A 114 -3.13 -14.17 17.68
CA SER A 114 -2.89 -12.84 18.24
C SER A 114 -2.23 -11.87 17.25
N ASP A 115 -1.38 -12.39 16.36
CA ASP A 115 -0.52 -11.60 15.52
C ASP A 115 -1.11 -11.46 14.11
N GLN A 116 -2.01 -12.38 13.74
CA GLN A 116 -2.66 -12.38 12.43
C GLN A 116 -3.44 -11.09 12.17
N GLU A 117 -4.12 -10.53 13.16
CA GLU A 117 -4.88 -9.30 13.01
C GLU A 117 -3.94 -8.11 12.71
N ALA A 118 -2.86 -7.98 13.47
CA ALA A 118 -1.85 -6.94 13.25
C ALA A 118 -1.20 -7.08 11.86
N ALA A 119 -0.82 -8.30 11.48
CA ALA A 119 -0.25 -8.58 10.17
C ALA A 119 -1.23 -8.29 9.02
N ALA A 120 -2.51 -8.66 9.18
CA ALA A 120 -3.56 -8.34 8.21
C ALA A 120 -3.74 -6.83 8.03
N HIS A 121 -3.77 -6.10 9.16
CA HIS A 121 -3.89 -4.64 9.15
C HIS A 121 -2.71 -3.99 8.42
N ARG A 122 -1.48 -4.41 8.71
CA ARG A 122 -0.28 -3.92 8.05
C ARG A 122 -0.26 -4.26 6.57
N LEU A 123 -0.62 -5.50 6.19
CA LEU A 123 -0.71 -5.92 4.79
C LEU A 123 -1.66 -5.03 3.99
N VAL A 124 -2.88 -4.81 4.50
CA VAL A 124 -3.88 -3.96 3.83
C VAL A 124 -3.40 -2.53 3.73
N ARG A 125 -2.89 -1.99 4.81
CA ARG A 125 -2.42 -0.61 4.91
C ARG A 125 -1.28 -0.33 3.94
N THR A 126 -0.23 -1.18 3.95
CA THR A 126 0.90 -1.07 3.02
C THR A 126 0.42 -1.21 1.57
N THR A 127 -0.46 -2.17 1.28
CA THR A 127 -0.99 -2.35 -0.07
C THR A 127 -1.73 -1.10 -0.56
N LEU A 128 -2.57 -0.49 0.28
CA LEU A 128 -3.30 0.74 -0.08
C LEU A 128 -2.36 1.93 -0.26
N HIS A 129 -1.32 2.05 0.57
CA HIS A 129 -0.27 3.06 0.41
C HIS A 129 0.38 2.97 -0.98
N GLU A 130 0.85 1.79 -1.37
CA GLU A 130 1.49 1.58 -2.66
C GLU A 130 0.51 1.73 -3.84
N LEU A 131 -0.77 1.45 -3.63
CA LEU A 131 -1.81 1.72 -4.63
C LEU A 131 -2.04 3.22 -4.85
N VAL A 132 -1.84 4.08 -3.84
CA VAL A 132 -1.88 5.54 -4.03
C VAL A 132 -0.81 5.96 -5.04
N HIS A 133 0.43 5.50 -4.85
CA HIS A 133 1.54 5.78 -5.78
C HIS A 133 1.22 5.28 -7.19
N TRP A 134 0.74 4.05 -7.30
CA TRP A 134 0.37 3.47 -8.59
C TRP A 134 -0.71 4.28 -9.32
N VAL A 135 -1.77 4.67 -8.60
CA VAL A 135 -2.86 5.48 -9.20
C VAL A 135 -2.34 6.83 -9.67
N ARG A 136 -1.52 7.50 -8.86
CA ARG A 136 -0.97 8.81 -9.17
C ARG A 136 -0.04 8.75 -10.38
N GLU A 137 0.83 7.77 -10.46
CA GLU A 137 1.69 7.54 -11.62
C GLU A 137 0.88 7.27 -12.91
N MET A 138 -0.15 6.42 -12.82
CA MET A 138 -1.05 6.13 -13.96
C MET A 138 -1.87 7.34 -14.39
N ALA A 139 -2.13 8.26 -13.48
CA ALA A 139 -2.78 9.55 -13.77
C ALA A 139 -1.80 10.59 -14.34
N GLY A 140 -0.49 10.36 -14.21
CA GLY A 140 0.56 11.34 -14.56
C GLY A 140 0.76 12.39 -13.47
N ALA A 141 0.46 12.03 -12.21
CA ALA A 141 0.51 12.88 -11.06
C ALA A 141 1.84 12.82 -10.33
N SER A 142 2.20 13.89 -9.62
CA SER A 142 3.34 13.89 -8.70
C SER A 142 3.07 12.93 -7.53
N ASP A 143 4.14 12.32 -7.04
CA ASP A 143 4.11 11.51 -5.82
C ASP A 143 4.03 12.33 -4.53
N GLN A 144 4.17 13.63 -4.65
CA GLN A 144 4.09 14.61 -3.57
C GLN A 144 2.74 15.32 -3.59
N VAL A 145 2.13 15.51 -2.44
CA VAL A 145 0.89 16.28 -2.24
C VAL A 145 1.18 17.55 -1.45
N LEU A 146 0.52 18.66 -1.80
CA LEU A 146 0.65 19.90 -1.08
C LEU A 146 -0.37 19.95 0.06
N VAL A 147 0.11 19.84 1.29
CA VAL A 147 -0.70 19.86 2.50
C VAL A 147 -0.71 21.26 3.11
N GLY A 148 -1.87 21.79 3.50
CA GLY A 148 -1.99 23.09 4.18
C GLY A 148 -2.10 24.30 3.27
N GLY A 149 -2.19 24.12 1.95
CA GLY A 149 -2.44 25.15 0.95
C GLY A 149 -1.18 25.94 0.55
N LEU A 150 -1.32 26.81 -0.48
CA LEU A 150 -0.20 27.46 -1.18
C LEU A 150 0.64 28.45 -0.32
N ILE A 151 0.10 28.97 0.79
CA ILE A 151 0.79 30.00 1.57
C ILE A 151 1.59 29.42 2.76
N ARG A 152 1.13 28.30 3.34
CA ARG A 152 1.74 27.66 4.52
C ARG A 152 1.87 26.15 4.37
N GLY A 153 1.64 25.64 3.18
CA GLY A 153 1.70 24.22 2.90
C GLY A 153 3.14 23.70 2.83
N HIS A 154 3.26 22.41 3.02
CA HIS A 154 4.47 21.64 2.78
C HIS A 154 4.11 20.47 1.88
N TYR A 155 5.11 19.96 1.17
CA TYR A 155 4.95 18.76 0.38
C TYR A 155 5.11 17.53 1.27
N GLU A 156 4.21 16.59 1.13
CA GLU A 156 4.20 15.31 1.81
C GLU A 156 4.08 14.20 0.76
N GLU A 157 4.64 13.06 1.05
CA GLU A 157 4.52 11.88 0.20
C GLU A 157 3.06 11.37 0.25
N ALA A 158 2.50 11.03 -0.92
CA ALA A 158 1.06 10.80 -1.07
C ALA A 158 0.53 9.58 -0.28
N GLY A 159 1.32 8.51 -0.18
CA GLY A 159 0.97 7.35 0.62
C GLY A 159 1.02 7.66 2.13
N HIS A 160 1.99 8.45 2.60
CA HIS A 160 2.00 8.94 3.99
C HIS A 160 0.80 9.83 4.29
N TYR A 161 0.46 10.75 3.38
CA TYR A 161 -0.74 11.56 3.51
C TYR A 161 -2.00 10.70 3.67
N PHE A 162 -2.13 9.69 2.80
CA PHE A 162 -3.22 8.71 2.91
C PHE A 162 -3.25 8.06 4.29
N GLU A 163 -2.12 7.57 4.76
CA GLU A 163 -2.05 6.87 6.04
C GLU A 163 -2.41 7.75 7.22
N MET A 164 -1.90 8.98 7.26
CA MET A 164 -2.27 9.96 8.29
C MET A 164 -3.76 10.25 8.30
N LYS A 165 -4.39 10.41 7.13
CA LYS A 165 -5.83 10.66 7.02
C LYS A 165 -6.68 9.45 7.40
N ALA A 166 -6.30 8.27 6.93
CA ALA A 166 -7.06 7.03 7.15
C ALA A 166 -6.92 6.50 8.57
N PHE A 167 -5.69 6.50 9.11
CA PHE A 167 -5.34 5.78 10.34
C PHE A 167 -4.81 6.69 11.47
N GLY A 168 -4.47 7.94 11.17
CA GLY A 168 -3.92 8.89 12.15
C GLY A 168 -2.42 8.75 12.44
N THR A 169 -1.76 7.78 11.84
CA THR A 169 -0.31 7.54 12.00
C THR A 169 0.26 7.01 10.71
N PRO A 170 1.53 7.33 10.34
CA PRO A 170 2.19 6.66 9.23
C PRO A 170 2.50 5.21 9.60
N ASN A 171 2.61 4.35 8.59
CA ASN A 171 3.06 2.97 8.77
C ASN A 171 4.59 2.96 8.78
N VAL A 172 5.17 3.09 9.97
CA VAL A 172 6.61 3.00 10.11
C VAL A 172 7.00 1.53 10.19
N CYS A 173 7.77 1.05 9.22
CA CYS A 173 8.48 -0.22 9.34
C CYS A 173 9.66 -0.01 10.28
N THR A 174 9.53 -0.46 11.51
CA THR A 174 10.66 -0.46 12.44
C THR A 174 11.25 -1.86 12.57
N ASP A 175 12.55 -1.95 12.85
CA ASP A 175 13.22 -3.23 13.13
C ASP A 175 12.53 -4.02 14.25
N ALA A 176 11.90 -3.34 15.22
CA ALA A 176 11.15 -3.97 16.30
C ALA A 176 9.90 -4.70 15.76
N ASP A 177 9.17 -4.10 14.82
CA ASP A 177 8.01 -4.75 14.17
C ASP A 177 8.41 -5.99 13.39
N LEU A 178 9.64 -6.00 12.87
CA LEU A 178 10.19 -7.10 12.08
C LEU A 178 10.70 -8.23 12.94
N LEU A 179 11.32 -7.93 14.07
CA LEU A 179 11.79 -8.92 15.02
C LEU A 179 10.61 -9.69 15.63
N ASP A 180 9.51 -9.01 15.98
CA ASP A 180 8.31 -9.66 16.48
C ASP A 180 7.67 -10.58 15.43
N ALA A 181 7.59 -10.15 14.16
CA ALA A 181 7.05 -10.97 13.08
C ALA A 181 7.97 -12.16 12.72
N GLN A 182 9.29 -12.03 12.87
CA GLN A 182 10.24 -13.12 12.66
C GLN A 182 10.27 -14.12 13.80
N MET A 183 10.17 -13.66 15.05
CA MET A 183 10.15 -14.52 16.23
C MET A 183 8.92 -15.42 16.26
N THR A 184 7.76 -14.94 15.81
CA THR A 184 6.52 -15.74 15.72
C THR A 184 6.53 -16.79 14.60
N THR A 185 7.43 -16.64 13.61
CA THR A 185 7.54 -17.62 12.49
C THR A 185 8.53 -18.76 12.79
N VAL A 186 9.36 -18.65 13.81
CA VAL A 186 10.47 -19.58 14.11
C VAL A 186 10.17 -20.56 15.24
N MET A 187 9.10 -20.36 15.99
CA MET A 187 8.69 -21.34 17.03
C MET A 187 7.63 -22.30 16.47
N PRO A 188 7.93 -23.61 16.44
CA PRO A 188 6.99 -24.65 16.03
C PRO A 188 5.83 -24.82 17.00
#